data_0f58ac899871970f95fbb6a3226d7f01
#
_entry.id   0f58ac899871970f95fbb6a3226d7f01
#
_cell.length_a   1.000
_cell.length_b   1.000
_cell.length_c   1.000
_cell.angle_alpha   90.00
_cell.angle_beta   90.00
_cell.angle_gamma   90.00
#
_symmetry.space_group_name_H-M   'P 1'
#
loop_
_entity.id
_entity.type
_entity.pdbx_description
1 polymer ?
#
loop_
_entity_poly.entity_id
_entity_poly.type
_entity_poly.pdbx_seq_one_letter_code
_entity_poly.pdbx_strand_id
1 'polypeptide(L)'
;MKITHFLYGINFPPTSHFLRFRGICCNFAHMNDNQHNSGLKPVRITAMRQTVYRDLMERYENPIEHACDISVGQSFISIDGKRPEGLCESAWESMRTFVEALARGEGNFYDGWMQNPHSAMISCNDGFRPVSFYLETL
;
A
#
# COMPACT_ATOMS: atom_id res chain seq x y z
N MET A 1 7.29 26.08 49.53
CA MET A 1 7.45 26.91 48.34
C MET A 1 6.13 26.92 47.60
N LYS A 2 5.49 28.08 47.49
CA LYS A 2 4.07 28.26 47.13
C LYS A 2 3.90 28.24 45.62
N ILE A 3 2.94 27.46 45.10
CA ILE A 3 2.51 27.46 43.70
C ILE A 3 1.25 28.33 43.62
N THR A 4 1.30 29.35 42.79
CA THR A 4 0.21 30.31 42.61
C THR A 4 -0.57 29.94 41.35
N HIS A 5 -1.88 29.72 41.50
CA HIS A 5 -2.87 29.57 40.42
C HIS A 5 -3.12 30.91 39.77
N PHE A 6 -3.18 30.96 38.44
CA PHE A 6 -3.75 32.06 37.67
C PHE A 6 -4.92 31.54 36.81
N LEU A 7 -6.12 31.97 37.23
CA LEU A 7 -7.37 31.79 36.48
C LEU A 7 -7.57 33.04 35.61
N TYR A 8 -7.79 32.83 34.30
CA TYR A 8 -8.36 33.88 33.45
C TYR A 8 -9.71 33.40 32.94
N GLY A 9 -10.74 34.10 33.42
CA GLY A 9 -12.12 33.98 32.95
C GLY A 9 -12.31 34.70 31.63
N ILE A 10 -13.09 34.13 30.76
CA ILE A 10 -13.58 34.77 29.54
C ILE A 10 -15.10 34.83 29.63
N ASN A 11 -15.62 36.05 29.71
CA ASN A 11 -17.03 36.43 29.68
C ASN A 11 -17.62 36.27 28.27
N PHE A 12 -18.78 35.65 28.18
CA PHE A 12 -19.68 35.71 27.03
C PHE A 12 -20.79 36.73 27.29
N PRO A 13 -21.12 37.61 26.33
CA PRO A 13 -22.36 38.36 26.37
C PRO A 13 -23.51 37.62 25.68
N PRO A 14 -24.76 37.79 26.13
CA PRO A 14 -25.93 37.28 25.46
C PRO A 14 -26.53 38.35 24.58
N THR A 15 -27.06 37.98 23.40
CA THR A 15 -28.34 38.51 22.88
C THR A 15 -28.70 37.85 21.53
N SER A 16 -29.84 37.23 21.59
CA SER A 16 -30.88 36.95 20.63
C SER A 16 -30.97 37.83 19.37
N HIS A 17 -31.13 37.16 18.21
CA HIS A 17 -32.20 37.54 17.26
C HIS A 17 -32.61 36.35 16.40
N PHE A 18 -33.90 36.00 16.57
CA PHE A 18 -34.67 35.07 15.76
C PHE A 18 -34.91 35.67 14.39
N LEU A 19 -34.53 35.00 13.32
CA LEU A 19 -35.10 35.19 11.99
C LEU A 19 -35.33 33.84 11.32
N ARG A 20 -36.60 33.50 11.25
CA ARG A 20 -37.15 32.38 10.44
C ARG A 20 -36.94 32.70 8.96
N PHE A 21 -36.25 31.81 8.25
CA PHE A 21 -36.44 31.68 6.81
C PHE A 21 -36.82 30.21 6.50
N ARG A 22 -38.00 30.13 5.84
CA ARG A 22 -38.60 28.90 5.31
C ARG A 22 -37.82 28.45 4.08
N GLY A 23 -37.52 27.16 4.05
CA GLY A 23 -37.61 26.25 2.92
C GLY A 23 -36.80 26.55 1.67
N ILE A 24 -35.83 25.69 1.43
CA ILE A 24 -35.58 25.05 0.13
C ILE A 24 -34.87 23.74 0.44
N CYS A 25 -35.53 22.61 0.17
CA CYS A 25 -34.88 21.29 0.10
C CYS A 25 -33.88 21.29 -1.05
N CYS A 26 -32.59 21.33 -0.74
CA CYS A 26 -31.56 20.91 -1.67
C CYS A 26 -31.00 19.62 -1.13
N ASN A 27 -31.28 18.52 -1.81
CA ASN A 27 -30.59 17.26 -1.68
C ASN A 27 -29.10 17.49 -1.97
N PHE A 28 -28.32 17.66 -0.94
CA PHE A 28 -26.89 17.49 -1.04
C PHE A 28 -26.59 15.98 -0.93
N ALA A 29 -26.49 15.36 -2.09
CA ALA A 29 -25.77 14.11 -2.20
C ALA A 29 -24.36 14.37 -1.65
N HIS A 30 -24.05 13.78 -0.50
CA HIS A 30 -22.70 13.72 0.04
C HIS A 30 -21.89 12.81 -0.89
N MET A 31 -21.29 13.40 -1.90
CA MET A 31 -20.12 12.81 -2.55
C MET A 31 -18.94 13.02 -1.59
N ASN A 32 -18.69 11.99 -0.78
CA ASN A 32 -17.45 11.89 -0.03
C ASN A 32 -16.35 11.41 -0.98
N ASP A 33 -15.94 12.24 -1.93
CA ASP A 33 -14.70 12.06 -2.67
C ASP A 33 -13.53 12.60 -1.83
N ASN A 34 -13.20 11.87 -0.77
CA ASN A 34 -11.87 11.91 -0.21
C ASN A 34 -10.95 11.04 -1.09
N GLN A 35 -10.80 11.38 -2.36
CA GLN A 35 -9.64 10.98 -3.13
C GLN A 35 -8.45 11.75 -2.55
N HIS A 36 -7.81 11.14 -1.57
CA HIS A 36 -6.48 11.53 -1.13
C HIS A 36 -5.53 11.21 -2.30
N ASN A 37 -5.44 12.15 -3.25
CA ASN A 37 -4.49 12.05 -4.34
C ASN A 37 -3.08 12.26 -3.75
N SER A 38 -2.46 11.17 -3.33
CA SER A 38 -1.10 11.15 -2.76
C SER A 38 -0.04 11.58 -3.77
N GLY A 39 -0.39 11.75 -5.04
CA GLY A 39 0.55 11.98 -6.15
C GLY A 39 1.41 10.76 -6.46
N LEU A 40 1.21 9.66 -5.76
CA LEU A 40 1.91 8.40 -6.01
C LEU A 40 1.27 7.65 -7.18
N LYS A 41 2.11 7.05 -8.02
CA LYS A 41 1.67 6.25 -9.16
C LYS A 41 1.28 4.85 -8.71
N PRO A 42 0.25 4.24 -9.33
CA PRO A 42 -0.02 2.82 -9.11
C PRO A 42 1.13 1.95 -9.63
N VAL A 43 1.37 0.83 -8.95
CA VAL A 43 2.39 -0.14 -9.36
C VAL A 43 1.73 -1.49 -9.56
N ARG A 44 1.93 -2.07 -10.76
CA ARG A 44 1.50 -3.45 -11.05
C ARG A 44 2.56 -4.42 -10.58
N ILE A 45 2.14 -5.49 -9.93
CA ILE A 45 2.95 -6.59 -9.43
C ILE A 45 2.42 -7.86 -10.09
N THR A 46 3.21 -8.49 -10.96
CA THR A 46 2.79 -9.69 -11.71
C THR A 46 3.67 -10.87 -11.36
N ALA A 47 3.09 -12.00 -10.95
CA ALA A 47 3.80 -13.25 -10.73
C ALA A 47 4.23 -13.85 -12.07
N MET A 48 5.53 -13.86 -12.35
CA MET A 48 6.07 -14.26 -13.65
C MET A 48 6.47 -15.72 -13.72
N ARG A 49 7.02 -16.24 -12.62
CA ARG A 49 7.53 -17.62 -12.57
C ARG A 49 7.60 -18.12 -11.15
N GLN A 50 7.28 -19.38 -10.95
CA GLN A 50 7.56 -20.13 -9.73
C GLN A 50 8.61 -21.20 -10.01
N THR A 51 9.60 -21.31 -9.14
CA THR A 51 10.59 -22.40 -9.16
C THR A 51 10.37 -23.27 -7.94
N VAL A 52 10.65 -24.57 -8.04
CA VAL A 52 10.53 -25.53 -6.93
C VAL A 52 11.85 -26.29 -6.78
N TYR A 53 12.48 -26.16 -5.63
CA TYR A 53 13.71 -26.86 -5.30
C TYR A 53 13.42 -28.11 -4.47
N ARG A 54 13.07 -29.22 -5.15
CA ARG A 54 12.63 -30.47 -4.52
C ARG A 54 13.68 -31.08 -3.61
N ASP A 55 14.93 -31.03 -4.01
CA ASP A 55 16.09 -31.53 -3.26
C ASP A 55 16.28 -30.79 -1.92
N LEU A 56 16.03 -29.48 -1.91
CA LEU A 56 16.09 -28.69 -0.69
C LEU A 56 14.88 -28.96 0.22
N MET A 57 13.71 -29.12 -0.35
CA MET A 57 12.49 -29.46 0.38
C MET A 57 12.61 -30.81 1.07
N GLU A 58 13.03 -31.84 0.35
CA GLU A 58 13.21 -33.19 0.88
C GLU A 58 14.23 -33.24 2.03
N ARG A 59 15.23 -32.38 1.99
CA ARG A 59 16.32 -32.39 2.96
C ARG A 59 16.06 -31.50 4.18
N TYR A 60 15.33 -30.39 4.02
CA TYR A 60 15.30 -29.33 5.04
C TYR A 60 13.90 -28.87 5.43
N GLU A 61 12.86 -29.17 4.65
CA GLU A 61 11.54 -28.67 4.92
C GLU A 61 10.71 -29.68 5.72
N ASN A 62 10.04 -29.22 6.75
CA ASN A 62 9.00 -30.00 7.39
C ASN A 62 7.74 -30.05 6.51
N PRO A 63 6.93 -31.14 6.56
CA PRO A 63 5.67 -31.17 5.84
C PRO A 63 4.79 -29.97 6.21
N ILE A 64 4.31 -29.23 5.18
CA ILE A 64 3.38 -28.11 5.34
C ILE A 64 2.09 -28.41 4.59
N GLU A 65 0.94 -28.04 5.17
CA GLU A 65 -0.37 -28.29 4.56
C GLU A 65 -0.63 -27.33 3.39
N HIS A 66 -0.18 -26.09 3.51
CA HIS A 66 -0.40 -25.04 2.52
C HIS A 66 0.91 -24.37 2.12
N ALA A 67 1.24 -24.45 0.87
CA ALA A 67 2.29 -23.67 0.24
C ALA A 67 1.71 -22.29 -0.20
N CYS A 68 2.44 -21.59 -1.06
CA CYS A 68 2.00 -20.34 -1.65
C CYS A 68 0.82 -20.56 -2.63
N ASP A 69 -0.26 -19.76 -2.46
CA ASP A 69 -1.45 -19.81 -3.34
C ASP A 69 -1.33 -18.90 -4.58
N ILE A 70 -0.19 -18.26 -4.79
CA ILE A 70 0.03 -17.35 -5.90
C ILE A 70 0.26 -18.16 -7.19
N SER A 71 -0.55 -17.87 -8.19
CA SER A 71 -0.44 -18.50 -9.53
C SER A 71 0.37 -17.64 -10.48
N VAL A 72 1.15 -18.28 -11.37
CA VAL A 72 1.86 -17.59 -12.45
C VAL A 72 0.86 -16.87 -13.35
N GLY A 73 1.14 -15.60 -13.64
CA GLY A 73 0.27 -14.68 -14.37
C GLY A 73 -0.69 -13.88 -13.50
N GLN A 74 -0.84 -14.22 -12.23
CA GLN A 74 -1.64 -13.42 -11.29
C GLN A 74 -1.02 -12.04 -11.12
N SER A 75 -1.87 -11.00 -11.15
CA SER A 75 -1.45 -9.61 -11.02
C SER A 75 -2.17 -8.91 -9.87
N PHE A 76 -1.45 -8.00 -9.22
CA PHE A 76 -1.92 -7.16 -8.12
C PHE A 76 -1.60 -5.70 -8.43
N ILE A 77 -2.41 -4.76 -7.94
CA ILE A 77 -2.15 -3.33 -8.08
C ILE A 77 -1.92 -2.74 -6.69
N SER A 78 -0.73 -2.22 -6.48
CA SER A 78 -0.41 -1.42 -5.30
C SER A 78 -0.86 0.03 -5.55
N ILE A 79 -1.74 0.53 -4.70
CA ILE A 79 -2.18 1.92 -4.68
C ILE A 79 -1.51 2.59 -3.48
N ASP A 80 -0.99 3.80 -3.69
CA ASP A 80 -0.30 4.60 -2.66
C ASP A 80 0.88 3.86 -1.98
N GLY A 81 1.55 2.96 -2.71
CA GLY A 81 2.65 2.18 -2.17
C GLY A 81 2.25 1.16 -1.09
N LYS A 82 0.96 0.82 -0.98
CA LYS A 82 0.43 -0.12 0.01
C LYS A 82 0.38 -1.54 -0.52
N ARG A 83 0.44 -2.52 0.40
CA ARG A 83 0.27 -3.93 0.05
C ARG A 83 -1.13 -4.16 -0.52
N PRO A 84 -1.24 -4.70 -1.75
CA PRO A 84 -2.53 -5.08 -2.30
C PRO A 84 -3.13 -6.29 -1.58
N GLU A 85 -4.45 -6.34 -1.55
CA GLU A 85 -5.18 -7.47 -1.01
C GLU A 85 -4.83 -8.77 -1.76
N GLY A 86 -4.73 -9.87 -1.05
CA GLY A 86 -4.38 -11.19 -1.60
C GLY A 86 -2.89 -11.40 -1.90
N LEU A 87 -2.05 -10.39 -1.83
CA LEU A 87 -0.60 -10.58 -1.94
C LEU A 87 -0.03 -11.10 -0.62
N CYS A 88 0.71 -12.20 -0.70
CA CYS A 88 1.39 -12.82 0.44
C CYS A 88 2.31 -11.82 1.15
N GLU A 89 2.31 -11.84 2.47
CA GLU A 89 3.12 -10.92 3.29
C GLU A 89 4.62 -11.10 3.06
N SER A 90 5.09 -12.35 2.99
CA SER A 90 6.50 -12.66 2.70
C SER A 90 6.95 -12.12 1.34
N ALA A 91 6.09 -12.18 0.31
CA ALA A 91 6.35 -11.59 -0.98
C ALA A 91 6.37 -10.05 -0.89
N TRP A 92 5.42 -9.46 -0.15
CA TRP A 92 5.37 -8.02 0.04
C TRP A 92 6.64 -7.47 0.72
N GLU A 93 7.11 -8.10 1.79
CA GLU A 93 8.32 -7.69 2.51
C GLU A 93 9.56 -7.67 1.61
N SER A 94 9.68 -8.59 0.65
CA SER A 94 10.81 -8.62 -0.29
C SER A 94 10.76 -7.49 -1.33
N MET A 95 9.59 -6.98 -1.67
CA MET A 95 9.41 -6.02 -2.78
C MET A 95 8.96 -4.62 -2.36
N ARG A 96 8.53 -4.43 -1.11
CA ARG A 96 7.94 -3.18 -0.62
C ARG A 96 8.76 -1.93 -0.98
N THR A 97 10.06 -1.96 -0.73
CA THR A 97 10.95 -0.81 -1.01
C THR A 97 11.00 -0.43 -2.49
N PHE A 98 10.94 -1.42 -3.37
CA PHE A 98 10.88 -1.21 -4.83
C PHE A 98 9.53 -0.65 -5.25
N VAL A 99 8.43 -1.17 -4.69
CA VAL A 99 7.08 -0.67 -4.97
C VAL A 99 6.93 0.79 -4.52
N GLU A 100 7.40 1.12 -3.32
CA GLU A 100 7.37 2.49 -2.80
C GLU A 100 8.20 3.46 -3.67
N ALA A 101 9.38 3.04 -4.12
CA ALA A 101 10.23 3.82 -5.02
C ALA A 101 9.55 4.03 -6.39
N LEU A 102 9.04 2.96 -7.01
CA LEU A 102 8.30 3.02 -8.28
C LEU A 102 7.05 3.91 -8.18
N ALA A 103 6.33 3.84 -7.06
CA ALA A 103 5.17 4.69 -6.81
C ALA A 103 5.54 6.18 -6.78
N ARG A 104 6.72 6.53 -6.26
CA ARG A 104 7.25 7.91 -6.32
C ARG A 104 7.78 8.31 -7.70
N GLY A 105 7.77 7.40 -8.68
CA GLY A 105 8.32 7.64 -10.01
C GLY A 105 9.85 7.45 -10.10
N GLU A 106 10.45 6.89 -9.06
CA GLU A 106 11.85 6.47 -9.07
C GLU A 106 12.03 5.20 -9.93
N GLY A 107 13.25 4.83 -10.20
CA GLY A 107 13.55 3.64 -11.00
C GLY A 107 15.04 3.49 -11.23
N ASN A 108 15.42 2.87 -12.36
CA ASN A 108 16.80 2.61 -12.74
C ASN A 108 17.62 1.90 -11.63
N PHE A 109 17.00 0.91 -11.00
CA PHE A 109 17.62 0.13 -9.95
C PHE A 109 18.89 -0.56 -10.44
N TYR A 110 19.91 -0.61 -9.57
CA TYR A 110 21.21 -1.26 -9.86
C TYR A 110 21.83 -0.84 -11.21
N ASP A 111 21.85 0.47 -11.49
CA ASP A 111 22.49 1.07 -12.65
C ASP A 111 22.06 0.47 -14.01
N GLY A 112 20.76 0.35 -14.22
CA GLY A 112 20.20 -0.12 -15.48
C GLY A 112 20.02 -1.65 -15.54
N TRP A 113 19.81 -2.27 -14.43
CA TRP A 113 19.53 -3.71 -14.35
C TRP A 113 18.31 -4.14 -15.20
N MET A 114 17.25 -3.33 -15.22
CA MET A 114 16.04 -3.60 -15.98
C MET A 114 16.03 -2.91 -17.33
N GLN A 115 15.52 -3.59 -18.38
CA GLN A 115 15.31 -2.97 -19.70
C GLN A 115 14.32 -1.80 -19.63
N ASN A 116 13.26 -1.94 -18.83
CA ASN A 116 12.38 -0.83 -18.47
C ASN A 116 12.90 -0.19 -17.18
N PRO A 117 13.39 1.07 -17.20
CA PRO A 117 13.94 1.72 -16.02
C PRO A 117 12.91 1.93 -14.89
N HIS A 118 11.60 1.96 -15.22
CA HIS A 118 10.52 2.07 -14.25
C HIS A 118 9.91 0.72 -13.89
N SER A 119 10.76 -0.29 -13.72
CA SER A 119 10.37 -1.64 -13.32
C SER A 119 11.42 -2.31 -12.46
N ALA A 120 11.04 -3.42 -11.81
CA ALA A 120 11.94 -4.29 -11.07
C ALA A 120 11.52 -5.76 -11.21
N MET A 121 12.48 -6.69 -11.08
CA MET A 121 12.22 -8.12 -10.99
C MET A 121 12.65 -8.61 -9.61
N ILE A 122 11.70 -8.98 -8.76
CA ILE A 122 11.95 -9.31 -7.36
C ILE A 122 11.44 -10.72 -7.07
N SER A 123 12.20 -11.52 -6.32
CA SER A 123 11.76 -12.81 -5.82
C SER A 123 11.20 -12.67 -4.40
N CYS A 124 10.18 -13.46 -4.06
CA CYS A 124 9.75 -13.59 -2.67
C CYS A 124 10.82 -14.31 -1.82
N ASN A 125 10.63 -14.27 -0.49
CA ASN A 125 11.58 -14.82 0.48
C ASN A 125 11.47 -16.36 0.69
N ASP A 126 10.63 -17.06 -0.06
CA ASP A 126 10.54 -18.52 0.01
C ASP A 126 11.77 -19.15 -0.66
N GLY A 127 12.64 -19.76 0.14
CA GLY A 127 13.84 -20.43 -0.34
C GLY A 127 13.61 -21.79 -0.99
N PHE A 128 12.40 -22.38 -0.88
CA PHE A 128 12.05 -23.67 -1.44
C PHE A 128 11.23 -23.55 -2.72
N ARG A 129 10.34 -22.56 -2.78
CA ARG A 129 9.41 -22.31 -3.90
C ARG A 129 9.36 -20.84 -4.28
N PRO A 130 10.50 -20.20 -4.59
CA PRO A 130 10.49 -18.78 -4.89
C PRO A 130 9.60 -18.44 -6.09
N VAL A 131 8.81 -17.37 -5.93
CA VAL A 131 8.05 -16.75 -7.01
C VAL A 131 8.76 -15.46 -7.42
N SER A 132 9.06 -15.32 -8.71
CA SER A 132 9.59 -14.09 -9.29
C SER A 132 8.45 -13.20 -9.74
N PHE A 133 8.48 -11.93 -9.30
CA PHE A 133 7.49 -10.91 -9.62
C PHE A 133 8.11 -9.82 -10.47
N TYR A 134 7.37 -9.42 -11.51
CA TYR A 134 7.66 -8.22 -12.28
C TYR A 134 6.83 -7.06 -11.73
N LEU A 135 7.52 -5.99 -11.38
CA LEU A 135 6.94 -4.76 -10.87
C LEU A 135 7.10 -3.67 -11.91
N GLU A 136 6.03 -2.92 -12.20
CA GLU A 136 6.08 -1.80 -13.12
C GLU A 136 5.15 -0.66 -12.70
N THR A 137 5.58 0.57 -12.94
CA THR A 137 4.74 1.76 -12.76
C THR A 137 3.70 1.83 -13.87
N LEU A 138 2.45 2.20 -13.52
CA LEU A 138 1.34 2.38 -14.44
C LEU A 138 1.13 3.85 -14.81
#